data_7e818825ab4a7d164e6b721838fd99af
#
_entry.id   7e818825ab4a7d164e6b721838fd99af
#
_cell.length_a   1.000
_cell.length_b   1.000
_cell.length_c   1.000
_cell.angle_alpha   90.00
_cell.angle_beta   90.00
_cell.angle_gamma   90.00
#
_symmetry.space_group_name_H-M   'P 1'
#
loop_
_entity.id
_entity.type
_entity.pdbx_description
1 polymer ?
#
loop_
_entity_poly.entity_id
_entity_poly.type
_entity_poly.pdbx_seq_one_letter_code
_entity_poly.pdbx_strand_id
1 'polypeptide(L)'
;MSHPFRTAVEARDLDAMRATLTEDVVFFSPVAFQPFRGRDAVVEVLGNVLEVFTNFTYTDELAGDGTQALVFRATVDGKQVEGLDHLMLDEHGKVTRLTVMLRPLSGVIAMAEQMGPRVAHIAKGTG
;
A
#
# COMPACT_ATOMS: atom_id res chain seq x y z
N MET A 1 -4.35 -14.35 13.73
CA MET A 1 -3.64 -14.63 12.49
C MET A 1 -3.61 -13.39 11.61
N SER A 2 -2.45 -13.15 11.01
CA SER A 2 -2.30 -11.98 10.13
C SER A 2 -3.04 -12.18 8.82
N HIS A 3 -3.57 -11.09 8.27
CA HIS A 3 -4.15 -11.12 6.94
C HIS A 3 -3.08 -11.52 5.91
N PRO A 4 -3.43 -12.32 4.90
CA PRO A 4 -2.47 -12.76 3.88
C PRO A 4 -1.72 -11.62 3.19
N PHE A 5 -2.35 -10.44 3.05
CA PHE A 5 -1.68 -9.28 2.47
C PHE A 5 -0.44 -8.89 3.27
N ARG A 6 -0.57 -8.84 4.61
CA ARG A 6 0.57 -8.53 5.49
C ARG A 6 1.70 -9.55 5.31
N THR A 7 1.35 -10.84 5.31
CA THR A 7 2.34 -11.90 5.14
C THR A 7 3.08 -11.75 3.82
N ALA A 8 2.35 -11.44 2.74
CA ALA A 8 2.94 -11.26 1.42
C ALA A 8 3.89 -10.05 1.38
N VAL A 9 3.50 -8.94 2.03
CA VAL A 9 4.35 -7.74 2.10
C VAL A 9 5.63 -8.04 2.88
N GLU A 10 5.50 -8.72 4.03
CA GLU A 10 6.65 -9.07 4.85
C GLU A 10 7.61 -9.99 4.10
N ALA A 11 7.10 -10.87 3.27
CA ALA A 11 7.90 -11.75 2.42
C ALA A 11 8.41 -11.05 1.15
N ARG A 12 7.94 -9.82 0.87
CA ARG A 12 8.25 -9.06 -0.35
C ARG A 12 7.92 -9.88 -1.61
N ASP A 13 6.82 -10.61 -1.55
CA ASP A 13 6.39 -11.54 -2.61
C ASP A 13 5.23 -10.90 -3.38
N LEU A 14 5.53 -10.35 -4.56
CA LEU A 14 4.53 -9.65 -5.37
C LEU A 14 3.43 -10.58 -5.89
N ASP A 15 3.76 -11.84 -6.21
CA ASP A 15 2.76 -12.79 -6.65
C ASP A 15 1.77 -13.12 -5.52
N ALA A 16 2.30 -13.29 -4.30
CA ALA A 16 1.46 -13.51 -3.13
C ALA A 16 0.59 -12.28 -2.83
N MET A 17 1.14 -11.06 -2.98
CA MET A 17 0.37 -9.84 -2.81
C MET A 17 -0.76 -9.76 -3.83
N ARG A 18 -0.45 -10.06 -5.09
CA ARG A 18 -1.45 -10.10 -6.17
C ARG A 18 -2.61 -11.03 -5.81
N ALA A 19 -2.31 -12.19 -5.25
CA ALA A 19 -3.31 -13.20 -4.92
C ALA A 19 -4.29 -12.72 -3.83
N THR A 20 -3.93 -11.70 -3.05
CA THR A 20 -4.80 -11.15 -2.00
C THR A 20 -5.73 -10.06 -2.51
N LEU A 21 -5.53 -9.57 -3.73
CA LEU A 21 -6.27 -8.43 -4.29
C LEU A 21 -7.35 -8.91 -5.24
N THR A 22 -8.48 -8.19 -5.28
CA THR A 22 -9.49 -8.45 -6.30
C THR A 22 -9.01 -7.89 -7.64
N GLU A 23 -9.60 -8.37 -8.73
CA GLU A 23 -9.23 -7.91 -10.06
C GLU A 23 -9.47 -6.40 -10.24
N ASP A 24 -10.52 -5.88 -9.60
CA ASP A 24 -10.92 -4.47 -9.69
C ASP A 24 -10.47 -3.64 -8.49
N VAL A 25 -9.46 -4.10 -7.76
CA VAL A 25 -8.95 -3.39 -6.58
C VAL A 25 -8.58 -1.93 -6.90
N VAL A 26 -8.80 -1.06 -5.92
CA VAL A 26 -8.48 0.37 -6.03
C VAL A 26 -7.49 0.74 -4.94
N PHE A 27 -6.44 1.46 -5.32
CA PHE A 27 -5.38 1.88 -4.38
C PHE A 27 -5.34 3.40 -4.29
N PHE A 28 -5.51 3.91 -3.06
CA PHE A 28 -5.38 5.33 -2.74
C PHE A 28 -4.06 5.57 -2.04
N SER A 29 -3.17 6.34 -2.70
CA SER A 29 -1.85 6.63 -2.15
C SER A 29 -1.90 7.86 -1.25
N PRO A 30 -0.91 8.02 -0.36
CA PRO A 30 -0.86 9.20 0.53
C PRO A 30 -0.39 10.46 -0.18
N VAL A 31 0.10 10.36 -1.42
CA VAL A 31 0.75 11.49 -2.11
C VAL A 31 -0.04 11.98 -3.33
N ALA A 32 -1.10 11.30 -3.72
CA ALA A 32 -1.92 11.69 -4.88
C ALA A 32 -3.38 11.44 -4.56
N PHE A 33 -4.25 12.34 -5.00
CA PHE A 33 -5.68 12.16 -4.76
C PHE A 33 -6.30 11.11 -5.68
N GLN A 34 -5.90 11.10 -6.95
CA GLN A 34 -6.43 10.17 -7.94
C GLN A 34 -5.93 8.75 -7.65
N PRO A 35 -6.83 7.76 -7.57
CA PRO A 35 -6.43 6.39 -7.25
C PRO A 35 -5.86 5.66 -8.46
N PHE A 36 -5.12 4.58 -8.17
CA PHE A 36 -4.74 3.57 -9.17
C PHE A 36 -5.81 2.50 -9.17
N ARG A 37 -6.24 2.07 -10.35
CA ARG A 37 -7.34 1.09 -10.48
C ARG A 37 -6.87 -0.15 -11.21
N GLY A 38 -7.30 -1.30 -10.71
CA GLY A 38 -7.01 -2.59 -11.31
C GLY A 38 -5.79 -3.25 -10.70
N ARG A 39 -5.86 -4.58 -10.63
CA ARG A 39 -4.85 -5.37 -9.93
C ARG A 39 -3.45 -5.21 -10.52
N ASP A 40 -3.32 -5.17 -11.84
CA ASP A 40 -1.99 -5.06 -12.47
C ASP A 40 -1.33 -3.73 -12.12
N ALA A 41 -2.07 -2.62 -12.21
CA ALA A 41 -1.54 -1.31 -11.87
C ALA A 41 -1.18 -1.22 -10.38
N VAL A 42 -2.05 -1.74 -9.52
CA VAL A 42 -1.83 -1.70 -8.07
C VAL A 42 -0.59 -2.52 -7.69
N VAL A 43 -0.42 -3.71 -8.26
CA VAL A 43 0.76 -4.53 -7.97
C VAL A 43 2.04 -3.82 -8.42
N GLU A 44 2.01 -3.16 -9.56
CA GLU A 44 3.17 -2.40 -10.04
C GLU A 44 3.52 -1.27 -9.08
N VAL A 45 2.51 -0.52 -8.61
CA VAL A 45 2.74 0.54 -7.62
C VAL A 45 3.33 -0.03 -6.33
N LEU A 46 2.75 -1.12 -5.83
CA LEU A 46 3.21 -1.74 -4.58
C LEU A 46 4.65 -2.25 -4.69
N GLY A 47 5.04 -2.78 -5.85
CA GLY A 47 6.42 -3.20 -6.09
C GLY A 47 7.40 -2.03 -5.95
N ASN A 48 7.02 -0.87 -6.48
CA ASN A 48 7.84 0.35 -6.33
C ASN A 48 7.87 0.85 -4.89
N VAL A 49 6.75 0.77 -4.19
CA VAL A 49 6.68 1.15 -2.77
C VAL A 49 7.66 0.32 -1.95
N LEU A 50 7.73 -1.00 -2.21
CA LEU A 50 8.65 -1.87 -1.49
C LEU A 50 10.12 -1.51 -1.73
N GLU A 51 10.44 -0.96 -2.91
CA GLU A 51 11.80 -0.52 -3.20
C GLU A 51 12.14 0.81 -2.53
N VAL A 52 11.15 1.68 -2.38
CA VAL A 52 11.34 3.00 -1.79
C VAL A 52 11.43 2.95 -0.27
N PHE A 53 10.61 2.10 0.37
CA PHE A 53 10.66 1.92 1.82
C PHE A 53 11.85 1.05 2.21
N THR A 54 12.62 1.51 3.21
CA THR A 54 13.65 0.69 3.85
C THR A 54 13.27 0.50 5.32
N ASN A 55 13.81 -0.54 5.95
CA ASN A 55 13.53 -0.88 7.34
C ASN A 55 12.04 -0.96 7.64
N PHE A 56 11.27 -1.53 6.71
CA PHE A 56 9.83 -1.64 6.82
C PHE A 56 9.44 -2.70 7.86
N THR A 57 8.56 -2.32 8.79
CA THR A 57 8.08 -3.23 9.84
C THR A 57 6.62 -2.91 10.16
N TYR A 58 5.77 -3.91 10.13
CA TYR A 58 4.42 -3.76 10.67
C TYR A 58 4.50 -3.79 12.20
N THR A 59 3.81 -2.85 12.85
CA THR A 59 3.83 -2.73 14.31
C THR A 59 2.50 -3.07 14.95
N ASP A 60 1.41 -3.06 14.18
CA ASP A 60 0.07 -3.29 14.72
C ASP A 60 -0.85 -3.81 13.63
N GLU A 61 -1.84 -4.59 14.04
CA GLU A 61 -2.85 -5.10 13.11
C GLU A 61 -4.19 -5.09 13.83
N LEU A 62 -5.16 -4.35 13.28
CA LEU A 62 -6.51 -4.25 13.84
C LEU A 62 -7.49 -4.81 12.82
N ALA A 63 -8.41 -5.63 13.30
CA ALA A 63 -9.42 -6.26 12.46
C ALA A 63 -10.80 -5.81 12.85
N GLY A 64 -11.60 -5.45 11.87
CA GLY A 64 -13.00 -5.15 12.01
C GLY A 64 -13.84 -6.05 11.10
N ASP A 65 -15.11 -5.78 11.00
CA ASP A 65 -16.01 -6.52 10.12
C ASP A 65 -15.83 -6.01 8.69
N GLY A 66 -15.21 -6.84 7.83
CA GLY A 66 -14.95 -6.49 6.44
C GLY A 66 -13.84 -5.45 6.25
N THR A 67 -13.04 -5.19 7.28
CA THR A 67 -11.98 -4.19 7.20
C THR A 67 -10.81 -4.57 8.10
N GLN A 68 -9.60 -4.12 7.71
CA GLN A 68 -8.42 -4.28 8.55
C GLN A 68 -7.52 -3.06 8.43
N ALA A 69 -6.77 -2.78 9.48
CA ALA A 69 -5.78 -1.72 9.50
C ALA A 69 -4.44 -2.30 9.92
N LEU A 70 -3.40 -2.03 9.12
CA LEU A 70 -2.04 -2.49 9.38
C LEU A 70 -1.17 -1.26 9.57
N VAL A 71 -0.68 -1.05 10.79
CA VAL A 71 0.20 0.07 11.10
C VAL A 71 1.64 -0.35 10.84
N PHE A 72 2.41 0.52 10.20
CA PHE A 72 3.80 0.19 9.87
C PHE A 72 4.72 1.36 10.16
N ARG A 73 6.02 1.05 10.26
CA ARG A 73 7.09 2.04 10.30
C ARG A 73 8.10 1.72 9.22
N ALA A 74 8.73 2.75 8.69
CA ALA A 74 9.72 2.59 7.64
C ALA A 74 10.60 3.84 7.57
N THR A 75 11.57 3.80 6.67
CA THR A 75 12.42 4.94 6.34
C THR A 75 12.28 5.22 4.86
N VAL A 76 12.17 6.49 4.49
CA VAL A 76 12.13 6.94 3.11
C VAL A 76 13.18 8.04 2.96
N ASP A 77 14.20 7.78 2.13
CA ASP A 77 15.27 8.75 1.88
C ASP A 77 15.83 9.33 3.20
N GLY A 78 16.11 8.44 4.15
CA GLY A 78 16.66 8.80 5.45
C GLY A 78 15.65 9.37 6.44
N LYS A 79 14.38 9.55 6.07
CA LYS A 79 13.36 10.11 6.95
C LYS A 79 12.48 9.01 7.53
N GLN A 80 12.25 9.10 8.85
CA GLN A 80 11.40 8.14 9.54
C GLN A 80 9.94 8.43 9.22
N VAL A 81 9.18 7.38 8.88
CA VAL A 81 7.75 7.50 8.61
C VAL A 81 6.97 6.45 9.38
N GLU A 82 5.72 6.78 9.64
CA GLU A 82 4.74 5.84 10.18
C GLU A 82 3.50 5.92 9.31
N GLY A 83 2.97 4.76 8.95
CA GLY A 83 1.82 4.72 8.07
C GLY A 83 0.80 3.68 8.47
N LEU A 84 -0.29 3.68 7.74
CA LEU A 84 -1.40 2.76 7.98
C LEU A 84 -1.95 2.31 6.63
N ASP A 85 -1.98 0.99 6.44
CA ASP A 85 -2.66 0.36 5.32
C ASP A 85 -4.09 0.06 5.77
N HIS A 86 -5.08 0.69 5.16
CA HIS A 86 -6.47 0.40 5.42
C HIS A 86 -7.01 -0.50 4.32
N LEU A 87 -7.37 -1.73 4.67
CA LEU A 87 -7.86 -2.73 3.74
C LEU A 87 -9.38 -2.86 3.87
N MET A 88 -10.09 -2.71 2.75
CA MET A 88 -11.49 -3.11 2.66
C MET A 88 -11.54 -4.48 2.02
N LEU A 89 -12.30 -5.41 2.60
CA LEU A 89 -12.30 -6.81 2.20
C LEU A 89 -13.67 -7.21 1.67
N ASP A 90 -13.67 -8.14 0.70
CA ASP A 90 -14.92 -8.74 0.23
C ASP A 90 -15.29 -9.95 1.11
N GLU A 91 -16.34 -10.65 0.74
CA GLU A 91 -16.85 -11.80 1.51
C GLU A 91 -15.85 -12.96 1.57
N HIS A 92 -14.86 -12.98 0.67
CA HIS A 92 -13.82 -14.02 0.64
C HIS A 92 -12.52 -13.55 1.31
N GLY A 93 -12.52 -12.35 1.91
CA GLY A 93 -11.34 -11.80 2.55
C GLY A 93 -10.34 -11.19 1.60
N LYS A 94 -10.68 -11.02 0.31
CA LYS A 94 -9.82 -10.36 -0.66
C LYS A 94 -9.90 -8.85 -0.53
N VAL A 95 -8.80 -8.17 -0.81
CA VAL A 95 -8.72 -6.71 -0.70
C VAL A 95 -9.37 -6.08 -1.94
N THR A 96 -10.44 -5.31 -1.70
CA THR A 96 -11.13 -4.58 -2.76
C THR A 96 -10.66 -3.14 -2.85
N ARG A 97 -10.14 -2.62 -1.75
CA ARG A 97 -9.69 -1.23 -1.67
C ARG A 97 -8.57 -1.15 -0.65
N LEU A 98 -7.48 -0.51 -1.05
CA LEU A 98 -6.33 -0.27 -0.19
C LEU A 98 -6.08 1.23 -0.14
N THR A 99 -6.15 1.80 1.07
CA THR A 99 -5.82 3.20 1.30
C THR A 99 -4.59 3.25 2.21
N VAL A 100 -3.57 3.97 1.78
CA VAL A 100 -2.36 4.15 2.59
C VAL A 100 -2.30 5.59 3.10
N MET A 101 -2.18 5.73 4.41
CA MET A 101 -1.99 7.02 5.09
C MET A 101 -0.57 7.05 5.62
N LEU A 102 0.05 8.24 5.65
CA LEU A 102 1.45 8.36 6.00
C LEU A 102 1.70 9.65 6.77
N ARG A 103 2.56 9.58 7.76
CA ARG A 103 3.01 10.72 8.55
C ARG A 103 4.52 10.64 8.80
N PRO A 104 5.24 11.72 9.13
CA PRO A 104 4.79 13.12 9.10
C PRO A 104 4.91 13.74 7.71
N LEU A 105 4.58 15.01 7.57
CA LEU A 105 4.59 15.70 6.28
C LEU A 105 5.95 15.58 5.56
N SER A 106 7.06 15.71 6.27
CA SER A 106 8.39 15.58 5.65
C SER A 106 8.57 14.20 4.99
N GLY A 107 8.05 13.15 5.60
CA GLY A 107 8.10 11.81 5.04
C GLY A 107 7.17 11.67 3.83
N VAL A 108 6.00 12.31 3.87
CA VAL A 108 5.08 12.31 2.73
C VAL A 108 5.72 13.00 1.52
N ILE A 109 6.39 14.13 1.75
CA ILE A 109 7.09 14.85 0.68
C ILE A 109 8.20 13.97 0.09
N ALA A 110 9.01 13.34 0.95
CA ALA A 110 10.07 12.43 0.48
C ALA A 110 9.49 11.28 -0.33
N MET A 111 8.36 10.73 0.11
CA MET A 111 7.68 9.64 -0.61
C MET A 111 7.20 10.11 -1.97
N ALA A 112 6.62 11.30 -2.05
CA ALA A 112 6.15 11.87 -3.32
C ALA A 112 7.32 12.05 -4.29
N GLU A 113 8.46 12.53 -3.82
CA GLU A 113 9.64 12.74 -4.65
C GLU A 113 10.20 11.42 -5.18
N GLN A 114 10.24 10.39 -4.34
CA GLN A 114 10.76 9.07 -4.72
C GLN A 114 9.80 8.30 -5.63
N MET A 115 8.50 8.40 -5.36
CA MET A 115 7.50 7.63 -6.11
C MET A 115 7.09 8.28 -7.42
N GLY A 116 7.09 9.61 -7.51
CA GLY A 116 6.59 10.31 -8.69
C GLY A 116 7.17 9.77 -10.01
N PRO A 117 8.50 9.75 -10.18
CA PRO A 117 9.09 9.26 -11.43
C PRO A 117 8.80 7.77 -11.68
N ARG A 118 8.67 6.97 -10.62
CA ARG A 118 8.50 5.52 -10.74
C ARG A 118 7.12 5.15 -11.27
N VAL A 119 6.10 5.95 -10.98
CA VAL A 119 4.71 5.62 -11.31
C VAL A 119 4.10 6.55 -12.36
N ALA A 120 4.88 7.46 -12.93
CA ALA A 120 4.38 8.45 -13.89
C ALA A 120 3.74 7.79 -15.13
N HIS A 121 4.22 6.62 -15.51
CA HIS A 121 3.72 5.88 -16.67
C HIS A 121 2.47 5.06 -16.38
N ILE A 122 2.09 4.91 -15.10
CA ILE A 122 0.94 4.07 -14.71
C ILE A 122 -0.30 4.93 -14.78
N ALA A 123 -1.33 4.46 -15.51
CA ALA A 123 -2.60 5.18 -15.63
C ALA A 123 -3.31 5.20 -14.28
N LYS A 124 -3.72 6.40 -13.86
CA LYS A 124 -4.52 6.58 -12.64
C LYS A 124 -5.99 6.57 -13.01
N GLY A 125 -6.81 6.14 -12.07
CA GLY A 125 -8.26 6.20 -12.25
C GLY A 125 -8.74 7.65 -12.29
N THR A 126 -9.80 7.89 -13.06
CA THR A 126 -10.50 9.17 -13.04
C THR A 126 -11.54 9.09 -11.93
N GLY A 127 -11.37 9.89 -10.94
CA GLY A 127 -12.32 9.69 -9.88
C GLY A 127 -12.64 10.87 -9.16
#